data_d713522d5dde217e3e60ae70f557d475
#
_entry.id   d713522d5dde217e3e60ae70f557d475
#
_cell.length_a   1.000
_cell.length_b   1.000
_cell.length_c   1.000
_cell.angle_alpha   90.00
_cell.angle_beta   90.00
_cell.angle_gamma   90.00
#
_symmetry.space_group_name_H-M   'P 1'
#
loop_
_entity.id
_entity.type
_entity.pdbx_description
1 polymer ?
#
loop_
_entity_poly.entity_id
_entity_poly.type
_entity_poly.pdbx_seq_one_letter_code
_entity_poly.pdbx_strand_id
1 'polypeptide(L)'
;GAACIVVGSSLSHLVKMYGIALDKVVLLGSSYALGRVLTVYFTGRMVEKFGPMKVLAVGTVLIGTFLIGIPTVPVYYAGLAFAFLGGAGMGTQDTVCPVLLSMAFHDTYAGAMSAGQAFFGLGNFTTPFLVGIMLSGKLPFYYSYYVLMILPVIMLCCIPFAKKEIQGAKQ
;
A
#
# COMPACT_ATOMS: atom_id res chain seq x y z
N GLY A 1 5.80 0.75 -1.56
CA GLY A 1 6.19 1.71 -2.59
C GLY A 1 5.17 1.83 -3.72
N ALA A 2 4.89 0.73 -4.41
CA ALA A 2 4.05 0.70 -5.62
C ALA A 2 2.68 1.37 -5.47
N ALA A 3 1.97 1.11 -4.37
CA ALA A 3 0.65 1.68 -4.10
C ALA A 3 0.64 3.22 -3.98
N CYS A 4 1.77 3.84 -3.60
CA CYS A 4 1.88 5.29 -3.54
C CYS A 4 1.90 5.94 -4.93
N ILE A 5 2.51 5.25 -5.91
CA ILE A 5 2.84 5.82 -7.22
C ILE A 5 1.80 5.49 -8.28
N VAL A 6 1.06 4.38 -8.13
CA VAL A 6 0.14 3.89 -9.15
C VAL A 6 -0.93 4.91 -9.56
N VAL A 7 -1.47 5.68 -8.61
CA VAL A 7 -2.45 6.74 -8.90
C VAL A 7 -1.82 7.83 -9.77
N GLY A 8 -0.62 8.31 -9.40
CA GLY A 8 0.12 9.30 -10.17
C GLY A 8 0.44 8.85 -11.59
N SER A 9 0.85 7.59 -11.75
CA SER A 9 1.16 6.99 -13.06
C SER A 9 -0.08 6.79 -13.95
N SER A 10 -1.28 6.78 -13.37
CA SER A 10 -2.55 6.54 -14.07
C SER A 10 -3.45 7.79 -14.19
N LEU A 11 -2.94 8.97 -13.82
CA LEU A 11 -3.75 10.21 -13.73
C LEU A 11 -4.58 10.51 -14.98
N SER A 12 -3.96 10.43 -16.17
CA SER A 12 -4.64 10.72 -17.45
C SER A 12 -5.81 9.77 -17.74
N HIS A 13 -5.71 8.52 -17.29
CA HIS A 13 -6.75 7.51 -17.44
C HIS A 13 -7.86 7.69 -16.40
N LEU A 14 -7.50 8.08 -15.18
CA LEU A 14 -8.46 8.39 -14.12
C LEU A 14 -9.28 9.64 -14.47
N VAL A 15 -8.68 10.67 -15.09
CA VAL A 15 -9.40 11.83 -15.65
C VAL A 15 -10.47 11.37 -16.63
N LYS A 16 -10.15 10.48 -17.56
CA LYS A 16 -11.11 9.95 -18.55
C LYS A 16 -12.19 9.10 -17.88
N MET A 17 -11.81 8.26 -16.92
CA MET A 17 -12.73 7.36 -16.24
C MET A 17 -13.76 8.10 -15.37
N TYR A 18 -13.31 9.10 -14.62
CA TYR A 18 -14.19 9.90 -13.76
C TYR A 18 -14.89 11.04 -14.51
N GLY A 19 -14.46 11.39 -15.72
CA GLY A 19 -15.03 12.49 -16.51
C GLY A 19 -14.89 13.87 -15.87
N ILE A 20 -13.81 14.08 -15.09
CA ILE A 20 -13.57 15.31 -14.33
C ILE A 20 -12.21 15.92 -14.68
N ALA A 21 -12.03 17.18 -14.32
CA ALA A 21 -10.77 17.88 -14.56
C ALA A 21 -9.60 17.30 -13.75
N LEU A 22 -8.38 17.49 -14.26
CA LEU A 22 -7.15 16.94 -13.67
C LEU A 22 -6.92 17.40 -12.23
N ASP A 23 -7.24 18.66 -11.92
CA ASP A 23 -7.14 19.25 -10.59
C ASP A 23 -7.93 18.45 -9.53
N LYS A 24 -9.12 17.99 -9.89
CA LYS A 24 -9.95 17.14 -9.01
C LYS A 24 -9.37 15.72 -8.87
N VAL A 25 -8.79 15.16 -9.93
CA VAL A 25 -8.17 13.82 -9.84
C VAL A 25 -6.92 13.84 -8.97
N VAL A 26 -6.16 14.94 -8.97
CA VAL A 26 -5.00 15.13 -8.07
C VAL A 26 -5.41 15.06 -6.59
N LEU A 27 -6.64 15.46 -6.24
CA LEU A 27 -7.15 15.33 -4.87
C LEU A 27 -7.23 13.88 -4.37
N LEU A 28 -7.23 12.88 -5.25
CA LEU A 28 -7.08 11.48 -4.84
C LEU A 28 -5.74 11.26 -4.12
N GLY A 29 -4.66 11.87 -4.63
CA GLY A 29 -3.35 11.84 -3.96
C GLY A 29 -3.37 12.53 -2.59
N SER A 30 -4.06 13.65 -2.47
CA SER A 30 -4.24 14.36 -1.19
C SER A 30 -5.06 13.55 -0.20
N SER A 31 -6.13 12.89 -0.65
CA SER A 31 -6.94 11.99 0.17
C SER A 31 -6.12 10.80 0.67
N TYR A 32 -5.30 10.20 -0.21
CA TYR A 32 -4.36 9.15 0.16
C TYR A 32 -3.34 9.62 1.21
N ALA A 33 -2.74 10.79 1.01
CA ALA A 33 -1.77 11.36 1.96
C ALA A 33 -2.42 11.63 3.32
N LEU A 34 -3.65 12.16 3.35
CA LEU A 34 -4.39 12.40 4.57
C LEU A 34 -4.67 11.11 5.34
N GLY A 35 -5.13 10.05 4.65
CA GLY A 35 -5.33 8.72 5.23
C GLY A 35 -4.04 8.20 5.86
N ARG A 36 -2.90 8.34 5.15
CA ARG A 36 -1.59 7.91 5.64
C ARG A 36 -1.17 8.63 6.92
N VAL A 37 -1.24 9.96 6.94
CA VAL A 37 -0.83 10.78 8.09
C VAL A 37 -1.68 10.49 9.32
N LEU A 38 -3.00 10.47 9.17
CA LEU A 38 -3.91 10.21 10.28
C LEU A 38 -3.69 8.81 10.87
N THR A 39 -3.50 7.82 10.03
CA THR A 39 -3.38 6.44 10.48
C THR A 39 -2.05 6.16 11.18
N VAL A 40 -0.95 6.74 10.76
CA VAL A 40 0.35 6.62 11.45
C VAL A 40 0.21 6.98 12.92
N TYR A 41 -0.52 8.04 13.24
CA TYR A 41 -0.73 8.48 14.62
C TYR A 41 -1.48 7.44 15.49
N PHE A 42 -2.50 6.79 14.93
CA PHE A 42 -3.31 5.83 15.68
C PHE A 42 -2.73 4.41 15.70
N THR A 43 -1.94 4.05 14.69
CA THR A 43 -1.42 2.69 14.50
C THR A 43 -0.53 2.25 15.66
N GLY A 44 0.26 3.14 16.25
CA GLY A 44 1.07 2.81 17.42
C GLY A 44 0.24 2.20 18.55
N ARG A 45 -0.87 2.85 18.92
CA ARG A 45 -1.80 2.33 19.94
C ARG A 45 -2.49 1.04 19.53
N MET A 46 -2.80 0.88 18.24
CA MET A 46 -3.39 -0.37 17.73
C MET A 46 -2.40 -1.54 17.81
N VAL A 47 -1.12 -1.30 17.55
CA VAL A 47 -0.06 -2.30 17.67
C VAL A 47 0.08 -2.78 19.11
N GLU A 48 0.09 -1.86 20.07
CA GLU A 48 0.14 -2.20 21.51
C GLU A 48 -1.07 -3.05 21.94
N LYS A 49 -2.27 -2.70 21.48
CA LYS A 49 -3.52 -3.35 21.89
C LYS A 49 -3.78 -4.68 21.20
N PHE A 50 -3.54 -4.78 19.90
CA PHE A 50 -3.94 -5.92 19.08
C PHE A 50 -2.75 -6.77 18.58
N GLY A 51 -1.54 -6.27 18.75
CA GLY A 51 -0.30 -6.87 18.26
C GLY A 51 0.01 -6.54 16.80
N PRO A 52 1.30 -6.51 16.44
CA PRO A 52 1.76 -6.00 15.14
C PRO A 52 1.25 -6.83 13.95
N MET A 53 1.15 -8.16 14.08
CA MET A 53 0.72 -9.04 12.98
C MET A 53 -0.74 -8.81 12.55
N LYS A 54 -1.64 -8.58 13.51
CA LYS A 54 -3.06 -8.32 13.20
C LYS A 54 -3.21 -6.95 12.54
N VAL A 55 -2.49 -5.97 13.06
CA VAL A 55 -2.51 -4.61 12.52
C VAL A 55 -1.91 -4.57 11.11
N LEU A 56 -0.84 -5.33 10.84
CA LEU A 56 -0.30 -5.52 9.51
C LEU A 56 -1.33 -6.11 8.54
N ALA A 57 -2.06 -7.14 8.96
CA ALA A 57 -3.10 -7.76 8.14
C ALA A 57 -4.19 -6.74 7.76
N VAL A 58 -4.66 -5.95 8.72
CA VAL A 58 -5.65 -4.88 8.47
C VAL A 58 -5.12 -3.86 7.47
N GLY A 59 -3.89 -3.36 7.66
CA GLY A 59 -3.26 -2.42 6.72
C GLY A 59 -3.14 -3.00 5.32
N THR A 60 -2.80 -4.28 5.20
CA THR A 60 -2.68 -4.97 3.91
C THR A 60 -4.04 -5.11 3.21
N VAL A 61 -5.11 -5.42 3.95
CA VAL A 61 -6.49 -5.47 3.42
C VAL A 61 -6.93 -4.09 2.93
N LEU A 62 -6.63 -3.02 3.66
CA LEU A 62 -6.94 -1.66 3.24
C LEU A 62 -6.27 -1.27 1.93
N ILE A 63 -4.99 -1.64 1.75
CA ILE A 63 -4.29 -1.43 0.46
C ILE A 63 -4.93 -2.25 -0.65
N GLY A 64 -5.30 -3.51 -0.38
CA GLY A 64 -6.02 -4.34 -1.36
C GLY A 64 -7.36 -3.73 -1.78
N THR A 65 -8.12 -3.21 -0.82
CA THR A 65 -9.40 -2.53 -1.09
C THR A 65 -9.21 -1.29 -1.97
N PHE A 66 -8.15 -0.52 -1.74
CA PHE A 66 -7.79 0.61 -2.60
C PHE A 66 -7.44 0.17 -4.03
N LEU A 67 -6.61 -0.87 -4.19
CA LEU A 67 -6.18 -1.36 -5.49
C LEU A 67 -7.33 -1.94 -6.33
N ILE A 68 -8.35 -2.49 -5.69
CA ILE A 68 -9.57 -2.96 -6.36
C ILE A 68 -10.53 -1.79 -6.57
N GLY A 69 -10.75 -0.97 -5.56
CA GLY A 69 -11.79 0.05 -5.55
C GLY A 69 -11.57 1.16 -6.58
N ILE A 70 -10.34 1.65 -6.72
CA ILE A 70 -10.04 2.74 -7.68
C ILE A 70 -10.40 2.38 -9.11
N PRO A 71 -9.98 1.23 -9.68
CA PRO A 71 -10.27 0.93 -11.08
C PRO A 71 -11.68 0.37 -11.33
N THR A 72 -12.40 -0.09 -10.30
CA THR A 72 -13.71 -0.74 -10.49
C THR A 72 -14.90 0.22 -10.35
N VAL A 73 -14.77 1.27 -9.55
CA VAL A 73 -15.88 2.17 -9.24
C VAL A 73 -15.68 3.52 -9.93
N PRO A 74 -16.43 3.83 -11.01
CA PRO A 74 -16.28 5.09 -11.77
C PRO A 74 -16.99 6.27 -11.09
N VAL A 75 -17.01 6.31 -9.76
CA VAL A 75 -17.59 7.39 -8.96
C VAL A 75 -16.48 8.10 -8.20
N TYR A 76 -16.29 9.38 -8.49
CA TYR A 76 -15.21 10.19 -7.92
C TYR A 76 -15.15 10.18 -6.38
N TYR A 77 -16.28 10.38 -5.72
CA TYR A 77 -16.33 10.38 -4.26
C TYR A 77 -15.97 9.02 -3.64
N ALA A 78 -16.36 7.94 -4.30
CA ALA A 78 -15.92 6.60 -3.91
C ALA A 78 -14.40 6.44 -4.12
N GLY A 79 -13.86 6.98 -5.21
CA GLY A 79 -12.42 7.05 -5.47
C GLY A 79 -11.66 7.75 -4.35
N LEU A 80 -12.16 8.90 -3.86
CA LEU A 80 -11.58 9.60 -2.71
C LEU A 80 -11.58 8.74 -1.44
N ALA A 81 -12.67 8.02 -1.17
CA ALA A 81 -12.76 7.11 -0.03
C ALA A 81 -11.78 5.94 -0.16
N PHE A 82 -11.69 5.31 -1.34
CA PHE A 82 -10.71 4.24 -1.58
C PHE A 82 -9.27 4.74 -1.49
N ALA A 83 -8.98 5.94 -1.99
CA ALA A 83 -7.66 6.56 -1.85
C ALA A 83 -7.31 6.80 -0.38
N PHE A 84 -8.25 7.30 0.42
CA PHE A 84 -8.07 7.45 1.86
C PHE A 84 -7.77 6.12 2.56
N LEU A 85 -8.53 5.06 2.24
CA LEU A 85 -8.30 3.71 2.79
C LEU A 85 -6.94 3.16 2.39
N GLY A 86 -6.52 3.38 1.14
CA GLY A 86 -5.18 3.00 0.67
C GLY A 86 -4.09 3.72 1.44
N GLY A 87 -4.25 5.01 1.68
CA GLY A 87 -3.34 5.81 2.51
C GLY A 87 -3.30 5.31 3.95
N ALA A 88 -4.46 5.02 4.54
CA ALA A 88 -4.56 4.44 5.88
C ALA A 88 -3.85 3.09 5.98
N GLY A 89 -4.01 2.22 4.98
CA GLY A 89 -3.29 0.96 4.91
C GLY A 89 -1.77 1.14 4.83
N MET A 90 -1.32 2.12 4.04
CA MET A 90 0.10 2.45 3.92
C MET A 90 0.68 3.01 5.23
N GLY A 91 -0.02 3.95 5.88
CA GLY A 91 0.38 4.49 7.18
C GLY A 91 0.47 3.41 8.25
N THR A 92 -0.43 2.43 8.20
CA THR A 92 -0.37 1.25 9.07
C THR A 92 0.92 0.45 8.81
N GLN A 93 1.26 0.18 7.56
CA GLN A 93 2.48 -0.56 7.22
C GLN A 93 3.75 0.20 7.59
N ASP A 94 3.78 1.52 7.37
CA ASP A 94 4.92 2.38 7.74
C ASP A 94 5.26 2.30 9.24
N THR A 95 4.25 2.08 10.09
CA THR A 95 4.43 1.96 11.55
C THR A 95 4.75 0.52 11.96
N VAL A 96 4.04 -0.46 11.39
CA VAL A 96 4.14 -1.86 11.82
C VAL A 96 5.38 -2.55 11.31
N CYS A 97 5.82 -2.27 10.07
CA CYS A 97 6.98 -2.94 9.49
C CYS A 97 8.27 -2.70 10.29
N PRO A 98 8.62 -1.47 10.72
CA PRO A 98 9.76 -1.25 11.61
C PRO A 98 9.67 -2.02 12.92
N VAL A 99 8.49 -2.10 13.54
CA VAL A 99 8.29 -2.87 14.78
C VAL A 99 8.56 -4.36 14.55
N LEU A 100 8.03 -4.93 13.46
CA LEU A 100 8.27 -6.34 13.13
C LEU A 100 9.73 -6.62 12.80
N LEU A 101 10.39 -5.70 12.08
CA LEU A 101 11.82 -5.82 11.76
C LEU A 101 12.67 -5.77 13.03
N SER A 102 12.35 -4.89 13.99
CA SER A 102 13.06 -4.83 15.26
C SER A 102 12.90 -6.11 16.10
N MET A 103 11.74 -6.76 16.00
CA MET A 103 11.48 -8.03 16.69
C MET A 103 12.18 -9.23 16.03
N ALA A 104 12.31 -9.21 14.69
CA ALA A 104 12.89 -10.31 13.92
C ALA A 104 14.43 -10.20 13.78
N PHE A 105 14.97 -9.01 13.73
CA PHE A 105 16.38 -8.71 13.43
C PHE A 105 17.00 -7.82 14.50
N HIS A 106 16.91 -8.22 15.76
CA HIS A 106 17.35 -7.42 16.91
C HIS A 106 18.76 -6.86 16.74
N ASP A 107 19.73 -7.71 16.38
CA ASP A 107 21.15 -7.34 16.27
C ASP A 107 21.52 -6.65 14.94
N THR A 108 20.70 -6.85 13.89
CA THR A 108 20.95 -6.34 12.53
C THR A 108 19.82 -5.42 12.03
N TYR A 109 19.09 -4.80 12.96
CA TYR A 109 17.92 -3.98 12.66
C TYR A 109 18.19 -2.87 11.63
N ALA A 110 19.31 -2.15 11.74
CA ALA A 110 19.65 -1.08 10.80
C ALA A 110 19.81 -1.59 9.36
N GLY A 111 20.46 -2.75 9.19
CA GLY A 111 20.59 -3.40 7.88
C GLY A 111 19.23 -3.87 7.32
N ALA A 112 18.40 -4.47 8.16
CA ALA A 112 17.06 -4.90 7.78
C ALA A 112 16.16 -3.72 7.38
N MET A 113 16.23 -2.61 8.09
CA MET A 113 15.52 -1.37 7.75
C MET A 113 16.00 -0.78 6.42
N SER A 114 17.33 -0.74 6.20
CA SER A 114 17.91 -0.26 4.94
C SER A 114 17.47 -1.12 3.75
N ALA A 115 17.47 -2.44 3.91
CA ALA A 115 16.95 -3.36 2.89
C ALA A 115 15.45 -3.10 2.62
N GLY A 116 14.64 -2.92 3.66
CA GLY A 116 13.21 -2.59 3.53
C GLY A 116 12.98 -1.30 2.74
N GLN A 117 13.76 -0.25 3.00
CA GLN A 117 13.70 1.00 2.26
C GLN A 117 14.16 0.84 0.80
N ALA A 118 15.16 0.01 0.53
CA ALA A 118 15.57 -0.32 -0.84
C ALA A 118 14.44 -1.02 -1.61
N PHE A 119 13.76 -2.01 -1.02
CA PHE A 119 12.58 -2.65 -1.62
C PHE A 119 11.41 -1.68 -1.81
N PHE A 120 11.22 -0.73 -0.89
CA PHE A 120 10.23 0.34 -1.06
C PHE A 120 10.57 1.21 -2.28
N GLY A 121 11.84 1.62 -2.41
CA GLY A 121 12.34 2.38 -3.56
C GLY A 121 12.20 1.62 -4.88
N LEU A 122 12.53 0.33 -4.90
CA LEU A 122 12.32 -0.54 -6.07
C LEU A 122 10.85 -0.57 -6.49
N GLY A 123 9.91 -0.68 -5.55
CA GLY A 123 8.47 -0.61 -5.84
C GLY A 123 8.07 0.72 -6.46
N ASN A 124 8.59 1.83 -5.97
CA ASN A 124 8.35 3.17 -6.54
C ASN A 124 8.93 3.31 -7.95
N PHE A 125 10.09 2.76 -8.19
CA PHE A 125 10.77 2.82 -9.49
C PHE A 125 10.09 1.92 -10.53
N THR A 126 9.76 0.68 -10.16
CA THR A 126 9.19 -0.30 -11.10
C THR A 126 7.74 -0.03 -11.48
N THR A 127 6.96 0.65 -10.63
CA THR A 127 5.53 0.90 -10.89
C THR A 127 5.27 1.75 -12.13
N PRO A 128 5.93 2.91 -12.36
CA PRO A 128 5.74 3.68 -13.58
C PRO A 128 6.14 2.92 -14.84
N PHE A 129 7.19 2.09 -14.77
CA PHE A 129 7.59 1.20 -15.87
C PHE A 129 6.50 0.18 -16.19
N LEU A 130 5.98 -0.49 -15.18
CA LEU A 130 4.90 -1.47 -15.33
C LEU A 130 3.65 -0.83 -15.95
N VAL A 131 3.23 0.32 -15.44
CA VAL A 131 2.10 1.08 -16.01
C VAL A 131 2.41 1.51 -17.43
N GLY A 132 3.61 2.04 -17.71
CA GLY A 132 4.03 2.49 -19.04
C GLY A 132 4.04 1.34 -20.06
N ILE A 133 4.59 0.19 -19.73
CA ILE A 133 4.60 -1.01 -20.59
C ILE A 133 3.17 -1.47 -20.90
N MET A 134 2.31 -1.54 -19.89
CA MET A 134 0.92 -1.95 -20.09
C MET A 134 0.14 -1.01 -20.97
N LEU A 135 0.32 0.30 -20.79
CA LEU A 135 -0.32 1.32 -21.62
C LEU A 135 0.21 1.30 -23.05
N SER A 136 1.51 1.11 -23.25
CA SER A 136 2.13 0.97 -24.57
C SER A 136 1.63 -0.27 -25.31
N GLY A 137 1.36 -1.36 -24.59
CA GLY A 137 0.74 -2.59 -25.09
C GLY A 137 -0.76 -2.48 -25.34
N LYS A 138 -1.35 -1.25 -25.23
CA LYS A 138 -2.81 -1.01 -25.36
C LYS A 138 -3.67 -1.78 -24.36
N LEU A 139 -3.07 -2.25 -23.28
CA LEU A 139 -3.82 -2.87 -22.20
C LEU A 139 -4.56 -1.79 -21.37
N PRO A 140 -5.79 -2.05 -20.94
CA PRO A 140 -6.51 -1.15 -20.05
C PRO A 140 -5.72 -0.86 -18.75
N PHE A 141 -5.74 0.39 -18.29
CA PHE A 141 -4.96 0.85 -17.12
C PHE A 141 -5.26 0.07 -15.83
N TYR A 142 -6.45 -0.46 -15.69
CA TYR A 142 -6.87 -1.22 -14.50
C TYR A 142 -6.10 -2.53 -14.32
N TYR A 143 -5.50 -3.10 -15.37
CA TYR A 143 -4.63 -4.27 -15.24
C TYR A 143 -3.41 -3.98 -14.37
N SER A 144 -2.88 -2.76 -14.39
CA SER A 144 -1.76 -2.35 -13.53
C SER A 144 -2.13 -2.47 -12.05
N TYR A 145 -3.34 -2.09 -11.68
CA TYR A 145 -3.84 -2.22 -10.31
C TYR A 145 -4.03 -3.69 -9.90
N TYR A 146 -4.56 -4.51 -10.78
CA TYR A 146 -4.76 -5.95 -10.51
C TYR A 146 -3.45 -6.71 -10.40
N VAL A 147 -2.44 -6.37 -11.21
CA VAL A 147 -1.10 -6.95 -11.09
C VAL A 147 -0.47 -6.55 -9.75
N LEU A 148 -0.61 -5.29 -9.34
CA LEU A 148 -0.11 -4.84 -8.04
C LEU A 148 -0.86 -5.48 -6.86
N MET A 149 -2.09 -5.97 -7.06
CA MET A 149 -2.85 -6.69 -6.05
C MET A 149 -2.20 -8.02 -5.64
N ILE A 150 -1.34 -8.58 -6.47
CA ILE A 150 -0.57 -9.78 -6.14
C ILE A 150 0.26 -9.54 -4.87
N LEU A 151 0.82 -8.34 -4.68
CA LEU A 151 1.66 -8.01 -3.53
C LEU A 151 0.93 -8.09 -2.17
N PRO A 152 -0.23 -7.43 -1.98
CA PRO A 152 -1.04 -7.61 -0.77
C PRO A 152 -1.45 -9.06 -0.52
N VAL A 153 -1.80 -9.80 -1.58
CA VAL A 153 -2.20 -11.21 -1.46
C VAL A 153 -1.04 -12.06 -0.96
N ILE A 154 0.15 -11.92 -1.55
CA ILE A 154 1.36 -12.61 -1.08
C ILE A 154 1.64 -12.25 0.37
N MET A 155 1.54 -10.96 0.72
CA MET A 155 1.79 -10.50 2.08
C MET A 155 0.81 -11.11 3.09
N LEU A 156 -0.48 -11.19 2.77
CA LEU A 156 -1.49 -11.84 3.60
C LEU A 156 -1.19 -13.35 3.78
N CYS A 157 -0.76 -14.02 2.73
CA CYS A 157 -0.38 -15.43 2.78
C CYS A 157 0.88 -15.66 3.63
N CYS A 158 1.82 -14.72 3.67
CA CYS A 158 3.06 -14.82 4.45
C CYS A 158 2.86 -14.54 5.94
N ILE A 159 1.84 -13.78 6.34
CA ILE A 159 1.58 -13.41 7.75
C ILE A 159 1.52 -14.62 8.69
N PRO A 160 0.79 -15.72 8.41
CA PRO A 160 0.72 -16.87 9.31
C PRO A 160 2.07 -17.60 9.48
N PHE A 161 2.91 -17.60 8.43
CA PHE A 161 4.26 -18.19 8.50
C PHE A 161 5.19 -17.34 9.36
N ALA A 162 5.23 -16.03 9.13
CA ALA A 162 6.03 -15.11 9.91
C ALA A 162 5.63 -15.10 11.40
N LYS A 163 4.34 -15.27 11.71
CA LYS A 163 3.87 -15.38 13.09
C LYS A 163 4.46 -16.60 13.82
N LYS A 164 4.57 -17.75 13.16
CA LYS A 164 5.16 -18.96 13.75
C LYS A 164 6.65 -18.75 14.06
N GLU A 165 7.42 -18.13 13.16
CA GLU A 165 8.86 -17.90 13.37
C GLU A 165 9.11 -16.91 14.52
N ILE A 166 8.37 -15.80 14.60
CA ILE A 166 8.54 -14.81 15.68
C ILE A 166 8.13 -15.39 17.04
N GLN A 167 7.17 -16.31 17.08
CA GLN A 167 6.78 -17.01 18.33
C GLN A 167 7.82 -18.07 18.72
N GLY A 168 8.44 -18.77 17.77
CA GLY A 168 9.50 -19.73 18.02
C GLY A 168 10.81 -19.11 18.52
N ALA A 169 11.12 -17.91 18.08
CA ALA A 169 12.32 -17.16 18.50
C ALA A 169 12.21 -16.60 19.95
N LYS A 170 11.05 -16.70 20.60
CA LYS A 170 10.82 -16.28 21.99
C LYS A 170 10.90 -17.41 23.01
N GLN A 171 11.11 -18.66 22.59
CA GLN A 171 11.35 -19.83 23.41
C GLN A 171 12.85 -20.16 23.43
#